data_a1fec26f8981de67125b0f0cee0b9a80
#
_entry.id   a1fec26f8981de67125b0f0cee0b9a80
#
_cell.length_a   1.000
_cell.length_b   1.000
_cell.length_c   1.000
_cell.angle_alpha   90.00
_cell.angle_beta   90.00
_cell.angle_gamma   90.00
#
_symmetry.space_group_name_H-M   'P 1'
#
loop_
_entity.id
_entity.type
_entity.pdbx_description
1 polymer ?
#
loop_
_entity_poly.entity_id
_entity_poly.type
_entity_poly.pdbx_seq_one_letter_code
_entity_poly.pdbx_strand_id
1 'polypeptide(L)'
;MLVAPLCLVVFLYLGQALGAQLPHLNWRDINGAQPFPWLHMRLPQTVVPVHYDLTIHPNLTTLSFTGVVRIQLDVLEETKAIILHAKQLKTFNVKLKTSEGLRSLEVIENSVYQQLALLSHEVIPKGRDYEVHMEFAANLSDSFHGFYKSSYRTSSGELR
;
A
#
# COMPACT_ATOMS: atom_id res chain seq x y z
N MET A 1 13.26 -7.71 -27.39
CA MET A 1 12.87 -8.25 -26.07
C MET A 1 13.67 -7.49 -25.02
N LEU A 2 13.18 -6.32 -24.58
CA LEU A 2 13.82 -5.51 -23.54
C LEU A 2 12.97 -5.67 -22.28
N VAL A 3 13.53 -6.34 -21.30
CA VAL A 3 12.97 -6.44 -19.95
C VAL A 3 13.36 -5.15 -19.24
N ALA A 4 12.42 -4.22 -19.09
CA ALA A 4 12.61 -3.06 -18.24
C ALA A 4 12.56 -3.51 -16.77
N PRO A 5 13.49 -3.08 -15.91
CA PRO A 5 13.43 -3.41 -14.49
C PRO A 5 12.24 -2.70 -13.88
N LEU A 6 11.36 -3.48 -13.24
CA LEU A 6 10.22 -3.02 -12.47
C LEU A 6 10.74 -2.28 -11.23
N CYS A 7 10.90 -0.97 -11.34
CA CYS A 7 11.27 -0.13 -10.21
C CYS A 7 10.01 0.11 -9.36
N LEU A 8 9.74 -0.80 -8.43
CA LEU A 8 8.81 -0.53 -7.33
C LEU A 8 9.50 0.50 -6.43
N VAL A 9 9.19 1.77 -6.65
CA VAL A 9 9.79 2.85 -5.86
C VAL A 9 9.13 2.85 -4.48
N VAL A 10 9.68 2.06 -3.59
CA VAL A 10 9.53 2.26 -2.15
C VAL A 10 10.46 3.42 -1.79
N PHE A 11 9.92 4.63 -1.67
CA PHE A 11 10.68 5.77 -1.20
C PHE A 11 11.04 5.60 0.29
N LEU A 12 12.24 5.10 0.55
CA LEU A 12 12.90 5.29 1.82
C LEU A 12 13.54 6.70 1.82
N TYR A 13 12.79 7.69 2.27
CA TYR A 13 13.38 8.98 2.58
C TYR A 13 13.94 8.99 4.01
N LEU A 14 15.27 8.94 4.11
CA LEU A 14 16.01 9.39 5.29
C LEU A 14 16.07 10.92 5.26
N GLY A 15 15.31 11.58 6.11
CA GLY A 15 15.36 13.02 6.31
C GLY A 15 14.98 13.38 7.73
N GLN A 16 15.91 14.04 8.43
CA GLN A 16 15.80 14.42 9.84
C GLN A 16 14.70 15.45 10.12
N ALA A 17 14.18 15.38 11.33
CA ALA A 17 13.06 16.10 11.89
C ALA A 17 13.26 17.61 11.99
N LEU A 18 12.19 18.35 11.73
CA LEU A 18 11.86 19.60 12.41
C LEU A 18 10.42 19.47 12.85
N GLY A 19 10.21 19.43 14.16
CA GLY A 19 8.90 19.33 14.78
C GLY A 19 8.07 20.60 14.54
N ALA A 20 7.04 20.44 13.73
CA ALA A 20 5.91 21.35 13.73
C ALA A 20 4.72 20.56 14.26
N GLN A 21 4.33 20.84 15.51
CA GLN A 21 3.05 20.39 16.06
C GLN A 21 1.93 21.07 15.27
N LEU A 22 1.29 20.31 14.38
CA LEU A 22 0.05 20.73 13.74
C LEU A 22 -1.08 20.66 14.77
N PRO A 23 -2.05 21.63 14.73
CA PRO A 23 -3.14 21.66 15.70
C PRO A 23 -3.95 20.37 15.63
N HIS A 24 -4.37 19.87 16.78
CA HIS A 24 -5.22 18.70 16.95
C HIS A 24 -6.54 18.89 16.18
N LEU A 25 -6.58 18.47 14.93
CA LEU A 25 -7.82 18.27 14.22
C LEU A 25 -8.49 17.02 14.79
N ASN A 26 -9.57 17.27 15.49
CA ASN A 26 -10.40 16.24 16.10
C ASN A 26 -11.21 15.56 14.99
N TRP A 27 -10.70 14.47 14.43
CA TRP A 27 -11.28 13.72 13.29
C TRP A 27 -12.58 12.98 13.64
N ARG A 28 -13.18 13.25 14.79
CA ARG A 28 -14.41 12.57 15.25
C ARG A 28 -15.69 13.00 14.54
N ASP A 29 -15.68 14.05 13.71
CA ASP A 29 -16.92 14.72 13.31
C ASP A 29 -17.28 14.68 11.83
N ILE A 30 -16.63 13.85 10.99
CA ILE A 30 -17.05 13.69 9.60
C ILE A 30 -17.50 12.25 9.35
N ASN A 31 -18.80 12.03 9.46
CA ASN A 31 -19.54 10.83 8.98
C ASN A 31 -19.40 9.52 9.77
N GLY A 32 -19.12 9.53 11.06
CA GLY A 32 -19.09 8.27 11.85
C GLY A 32 -18.02 7.27 11.43
N ALA A 33 -17.12 7.65 10.55
CA ALA A 33 -16.01 6.82 10.11
C ALA A 33 -14.93 6.74 11.19
N GLN A 34 -14.38 5.56 11.38
CA GLN A 34 -13.26 5.34 12.30
C GLN A 34 -12.08 6.23 11.89
N PRO A 35 -11.46 7.01 12.80
CA PRO A 35 -10.34 7.88 12.46
C PRO A 35 -9.14 7.03 12.01
N PHE A 36 -8.40 7.54 10.99
CA PHE A 36 -7.18 6.89 10.55
C PHE A 36 -6.16 6.84 11.71
N PRO A 37 -5.59 5.67 12.04
CA PRO A 37 -4.82 5.48 13.27
C PRO A 37 -3.42 6.10 13.25
N TRP A 38 -3.01 6.73 12.15
CA TRP A 38 -1.66 7.29 11.96
C TRP A 38 -1.71 8.66 11.30
N LEU A 39 -1.04 9.66 11.88
CA LEU A 39 -1.14 11.05 11.43
C LEU A 39 0.19 11.61 10.87
N HIS A 40 1.15 10.75 10.56
CA HIS A 40 2.43 11.16 10.01
C HIS A 40 2.62 10.60 8.60
N MET A 41 3.34 11.33 7.76
CA MET A 41 3.67 10.89 6.39
C MET A 41 4.60 9.67 6.40
N ARG A 42 5.58 9.64 7.31
CA ARG A 42 6.47 8.48 7.49
C ARG A 42 5.73 7.36 8.19
N LEU A 43 5.86 6.13 7.69
CA LEU A 43 5.25 4.95 8.31
C LEU A 43 5.82 4.69 9.70
N PRO A 44 5.02 4.12 10.63
CA PRO A 44 5.51 3.67 11.94
C PRO A 44 6.52 2.53 11.77
N GLN A 45 7.40 2.38 12.73
CA GLN A 45 8.39 1.29 12.76
C GLN A 45 7.93 0.07 13.58
N THR A 46 6.68 0.05 14.00
CA THR A 46 6.09 -1.05 14.76
C THR A 46 5.97 -2.35 13.94
N VAL A 47 5.79 -2.20 12.63
CA VAL A 47 5.73 -3.32 11.68
C VAL A 47 6.65 -3.03 10.51
N VAL A 48 7.52 -3.98 10.17
CA VAL A 48 8.50 -3.84 9.10
C VAL A 48 8.27 -4.91 8.05
N PRO A 49 8.01 -4.54 6.78
CA PRO A 49 7.98 -5.48 5.67
C PRO A 49 9.38 -6.04 5.40
N VAL A 50 9.50 -7.37 5.28
CA VAL A 50 10.76 -8.05 5.02
C VAL A 50 10.83 -8.67 3.63
N HIS A 51 9.68 -9.01 3.04
CA HIS A 51 9.60 -9.57 1.69
C HIS A 51 8.27 -9.25 1.02
N TYR A 52 8.30 -9.06 -0.29
CA TYR A 52 7.12 -8.90 -1.14
C TYR A 52 7.12 -9.95 -2.23
N ASP A 53 6.02 -10.71 -2.35
CA ASP A 53 5.70 -11.56 -3.49
C ASP A 53 4.55 -10.88 -4.24
N LEU A 54 4.85 -10.39 -5.46
CA LEU A 54 3.95 -9.52 -6.22
C LEU A 54 3.65 -10.11 -7.59
N THR A 55 2.37 -10.29 -7.88
CA THR A 55 1.88 -10.65 -9.21
C THR A 55 1.01 -9.53 -9.76
N ILE A 56 1.27 -9.08 -10.99
CA ILE A 56 0.49 -8.04 -11.67
C ILE A 56 0.00 -8.56 -13.01
N HIS A 57 -1.27 -8.30 -13.32
CA HIS A 57 -1.93 -8.64 -14.59
C HIS A 57 -2.39 -7.35 -15.29
N PRO A 58 -1.59 -6.77 -16.21
CA PRO A 58 -1.98 -5.61 -16.97
C PRO A 58 -2.98 -5.94 -18.07
N ASN A 59 -3.93 -5.05 -18.28
CA ASN A 59 -4.85 -5.07 -19.41
C ASN A 59 -4.66 -3.78 -20.23
N LEU A 60 -4.01 -3.92 -21.38
CA LEU A 60 -3.69 -2.79 -22.26
C LEU A 60 -4.90 -2.28 -23.03
N THR A 61 -5.98 -3.05 -23.12
CA THR A 61 -7.23 -2.60 -23.76
C THR A 61 -8.00 -1.64 -22.86
N THR A 62 -8.09 -1.97 -21.57
CA THR A 62 -8.78 -1.14 -20.57
C THR A 62 -7.85 -0.14 -19.88
N LEU A 63 -6.54 -0.21 -20.16
CA LEU A 63 -5.50 0.59 -19.52
C LEU A 63 -5.55 0.50 -17.99
N SER A 64 -5.78 -0.70 -17.50
CA SER A 64 -5.88 -1.01 -16.09
C SER A 64 -5.05 -2.24 -15.74
N PHE A 65 -4.90 -2.51 -14.46
CA PHE A 65 -4.26 -3.72 -13.99
C PHE A 65 -4.92 -4.23 -12.71
N THR A 66 -4.81 -5.51 -12.51
CA THR A 66 -5.10 -6.18 -11.24
C THR A 66 -3.85 -6.85 -10.72
N GLY A 67 -3.82 -7.17 -9.45
CA GLY A 67 -2.70 -7.90 -8.89
C GLY A 67 -3.00 -8.50 -7.53
N VAL A 68 -2.07 -9.32 -7.10
CA VAL A 68 -2.04 -9.93 -5.78
C VAL A 68 -0.68 -9.65 -5.17
N VAL A 69 -0.67 -9.29 -3.90
CA VAL A 69 0.57 -9.14 -3.14
C VAL A 69 0.50 -9.94 -1.86
N ARG A 70 1.62 -10.59 -1.52
CA ARG A 70 1.89 -11.16 -0.22
C ARG A 70 3.06 -10.42 0.38
N ILE A 71 2.88 -9.92 1.60
CA ILE A 71 3.88 -9.10 2.29
C ILE A 71 4.23 -9.81 3.59
N GLN A 72 5.45 -10.34 3.66
CA GLN A 72 5.98 -10.88 4.90
C GLN A 72 6.39 -9.75 5.82
N LEU A 73 6.05 -9.86 7.09
CA LEU A 73 6.19 -8.79 8.08
C LEU A 73 6.87 -9.29 9.35
N ASP A 74 7.76 -8.44 9.88
CA ASP A 74 8.20 -8.52 11.26
C ASP A 74 7.41 -7.49 12.10
N VAL A 75 6.74 -7.95 13.14
CA VAL A 75 6.05 -7.09 14.12
C VAL A 75 7.00 -6.84 15.28
N LEU A 76 7.52 -5.62 15.36
CA LEU A 76 8.53 -5.23 16.36
C LEU A 76 7.91 -4.84 17.69
N GLU A 77 6.67 -4.33 17.65
CA GLU A 77 5.89 -3.95 18.81
C GLU A 77 4.43 -4.41 18.59
N GLU A 78 3.76 -4.82 19.65
CA GLU A 78 2.35 -5.22 19.54
C GLU A 78 1.50 -4.08 18.96
N THR A 79 0.57 -4.41 18.08
CA THR A 79 -0.26 -3.42 17.38
C THR A 79 -1.61 -4.00 16.97
N LYS A 80 -2.56 -3.11 16.66
CA LYS A 80 -3.81 -3.47 15.96
C LYS A 80 -3.85 -2.94 14.54
N ALA A 81 -2.80 -2.22 14.09
CA ALA A 81 -2.79 -1.58 12.78
C ALA A 81 -1.47 -1.84 12.06
N ILE A 82 -1.56 -2.20 10.78
CA ILE A 82 -0.44 -2.25 9.85
C ILE A 82 -0.64 -1.08 8.88
N ILE A 83 0.33 -0.17 8.82
CA ILE A 83 0.25 1.02 7.95
C ILE A 83 1.17 0.82 6.76
N LEU A 84 0.62 0.99 5.56
CA LEU A 84 1.33 0.86 4.28
C LEU A 84 1.10 2.11 3.43
N HIS A 85 2.01 2.39 2.50
CA HIS A 85 1.73 3.36 1.44
C HIS A 85 0.96 2.70 0.29
N ALA A 86 -0.10 3.38 -0.17
CA ALA A 86 -0.80 3.02 -1.39
C ALA A 86 -1.38 4.27 -2.05
N LYS A 87 -1.14 4.39 -3.34
CA LYS A 87 -1.66 5.49 -4.15
C LYS A 87 -2.62 4.96 -5.19
N GLN A 88 -3.89 5.37 -5.10
CA GLN A 88 -4.92 5.07 -6.11
C GLN A 88 -5.09 3.56 -6.38
N LEU A 89 -4.86 2.72 -5.37
CA LEU A 89 -5.11 1.29 -5.42
C LEU A 89 -6.46 0.99 -4.76
N LYS A 90 -7.33 0.30 -5.47
CA LYS A 90 -8.54 -0.30 -4.90
C LYS A 90 -8.17 -1.69 -4.39
N THR A 91 -8.26 -1.91 -3.09
CA THR A 91 -7.84 -3.14 -2.42
C THR A 91 -9.03 -4.05 -2.09
N PHE A 92 -8.80 -5.36 -2.15
CA PHE A 92 -9.80 -6.39 -1.88
C PHE A 92 -9.17 -7.55 -1.11
N ASN A 93 -10.01 -8.36 -0.49
CA ASN A 93 -9.62 -9.64 0.13
C ASN A 93 -8.40 -9.53 1.03
N VAL A 94 -8.32 -8.44 1.81
CA VAL A 94 -7.17 -8.17 2.68
C VAL A 94 -7.23 -9.07 3.90
N LYS A 95 -6.20 -9.88 4.09
CA LYS A 95 -6.10 -10.86 5.17
C LYS A 95 -4.70 -10.87 5.77
N LEU A 96 -4.64 -11.15 7.06
CA LEU A 96 -3.41 -11.44 7.79
C LEU A 96 -3.33 -12.94 8.04
N LYS A 97 -2.26 -13.56 7.57
CA LYS A 97 -1.88 -14.90 7.93
C LYS A 97 -1.05 -14.87 9.20
N THR A 98 -1.43 -15.68 10.15
CA THR A 98 -0.76 -15.91 11.42
C THR A 98 -0.51 -17.40 11.61
N SER A 99 0.15 -17.80 12.69
CA SER A 99 0.28 -19.22 13.07
C SER A 99 -1.06 -19.92 13.31
N GLU A 100 -2.10 -19.17 13.66
CA GLU A 100 -3.44 -19.67 13.94
C GLU A 100 -4.36 -19.71 12.70
N GLY A 101 -3.92 -19.14 11.57
CA GLY A 101 -4.66 -19.11 10.31
C GLY A 101 -4.81 -17.73 9.69
N LEU A 102 -5.78 -17.59 8.79
CA LEU A 102 -6.08 -16.36 8.07
C LEU A 102 -7.17 -15.55 8.80
N ARG A 103 -6.90 -14.29 9.06
CA ARG A 103 -7.83 -13.32 9.63
C ARG A 103 -8.10 -12.20 8.65
N SER A 104 -9.35 -11.79 8.47
CA SER A 104 -9.70 -10.63 7.67
C SER A 104 -9.27 -9.35 8.38
N LEU A 105 -8.78 -8.37 7.61
CA LEU A 105 -8.45 -7.04 8.10
C LEU A 105 -9.44 -6.03 7.53
N GLU A 106 -9.79 -5.03 8.33
CA GLU A 106 -10.50 -3.84 7.87
C GLU A 106 -9.51 -2.89 7.21
N VAL A 107 -9.93 -2.21 6.14
CA VAL A 107 -9.07 -1.26 5.42
C VAL A 107 -9.62 0.13 5.54
N ILE A 108 -8.79 1.06 6.00
CA ILE A 108 -9.07 2.49 6.01
C ILE A 108 -8.01 3.20 5.16
N GLU A 109 -8.46 4.15 4.33
CA GLU A 109 -7.59 4.90 3.45
C GLU A 109 -7.36 6.33 3.97
N ASN A 110 -6.13 6.79 3.87
CA ASN A 110 -5.76 8.20 4.02
C ASN A 110 -5.23 8.73 2.69
N SER A 111 -6.08 9.39 1.92
CA SER A 111 -5.74 9.93 0.61
C SER A 111 -4.72 11.07 0.68
N VAL A 112 -4.66 11.82 1.78
CA VAL A 112 -3.72 12.94 1.98
C VAL A 112 -2.29 12.44 2.03
N TYR A 113 -2.02 11.40 2.80
CA TYR A 113 -0.69 10.79 2.92
C TYR A 113 -0.50 9.56 2.04
N GLN A 114 -1.53 9.21 1.23
CA GLN A 114 -1.50 8.04 0.35
C GLN A 114 -1.14 6.77 1.14
N GLN A 115 -1.88 6.55 2.23
CA GLN A 115 -1.65 5.44 3.15
C GLN A 115 -2.91 4.57 3.29
N LEU A 116 -2.67 3.29 3.56
CA LEU A 116 -3.67 2.32 4.01
C LEU A 116 -3.37 1.93 5.44
N ALA A 117 -4.39 1.89 6.28
CA ALA A 117 -4.36 1.21 7.57
C ALA A 117 -5.12 -0.12 7.43
N LEU A 118 -4.44 -1.20 7.72
CA LEU A 118 -5.01 -2.55 7.79
C LEU A 118 -5.24 -2.86 9.26
N LEU A 119 -6.50 -2.87 9.67
CA LEU A 119 -6.89 -2.97 11.07
C LEU A 119 -7.28 -4.40 11.45
N SER A 120 -6.71 -4.88 12.53
CA SER A 120 -7.07 -6.14 13.17
C SER A 120 -8.00 -5.90 14.36
N HIS A 121 -9.04 -6.70 14.50
CA HIS A 121 -9.89 -6.68 15.71
C HIS A 121 -9.12 -7.10 16.96
N GLU A 122 -8.18 -8.03 16.79
CA GLU A 122 -7.33 -8.53 17.85
C GLU A 122 -5.94 -7.90 17.80
N VAL A 123 -5.25 -7.85 18.93
CA VAL A 123 -3.85 -7.43 18.99
C VAL A 123 -3.00 -8.40 18.19
N ILE A 124 -2.13 -7.86 17.36
CA ILE A 124 -1.08 -8.61 16.65
C ILE A 124 0.16 -8.55 17.56
N PRO A 125 0.56 -9.66 18.19
CA PRO A 125 1.71 -9.67 19.08
C PRO A 125 3.01 -9.38 18.34
N LYS A 126 4.02 -8.93 19.08
CA LYS A 126 5.40 -8.91 18.59
C LYS A 126 5.81 -10.30 18.13
N GLY A 127 6.39 -10.39 16.92
CA GLY A 127 6.79 -11.68 16.34
C GLY A 127 7.17 -11.55 14.88
N ARG A 128 7.47 -12.72 14.30
CA ARG A 128 7.80 -12.91 12.88
C ARG A 128 6.78 -13.86 12.27
N ASP A 129 6.93 -14.13 10.99
CA ASP A 129 6.08 -15.07 10.23
C ASP A 129 4.62 -14.61 10.04
N TYR A 130 4.41 -13.29 10.11
CA TYR A 130 3.16 -12.68 9.67
C TYR A 130 3.22 -12.43 8.16
N GLU A 131 2.08 -12.63 7.48
CA GLU A 131 1.98 -12.35 6.05
C GLU A 131 0.65 -11.67 5.73
N VAL A 132 0.70 -10.47 5.16
CA VAL A 132 -0.49 -9.83 4.59
C VAL A 132 -0.72 -10.34 3.18
N HIS A 133 -1.93 -10.82 2.91
CA HIS A 133 -2.42 -11.14 1.57
C HIS A 133 -3.39 -10.07 1.14
N MET A 134 -3.20 -9.51 -0.05
CA MET A 134 -4.05 -8.46 -0.57
C MET A 134 -4.19 -8.56 -2.08
N GLU A 135 -5.41 -8.45 -2.57
CA GLU A 135 -5.71 -8.24 -3.97
C GLU A 135 -5.90 -6.76 -4.23
N PHE A 136 -5.56 -6.29 -5.42
CA PHE A 136 -5.71 -4.88 -5.78
C PHE A 136 -6.01 -4.69 -7.26
N ALA A 137 -6.60 -3.52 -7.56
CA ALA A 137 -6.82 -3.06 -8.92
C ALA A 137 -6.55 -1.56 -9.02
N ALA A 138 -6.07 -1.11 -10.18
CA ALA A 138 -5.91 0.30 -10.50
C ALA A 138 -5.88 0.54 -12.01
N ASN A 139 -5.95 1.80 -12.42
CA ASN A 139 -5.69 2.22 -13.78
C ASN A 139 -4.19 2.47 -13.98
N LEU A 140 -3.71 2.25 -15.21
CA LEU A 140 -2.37 2.69 -15.60
C LEU A 140 -2.29 4.21 -15.53
N SER A 141 -1.25 4.72 -14.88
CA SER A 141 -1.05 6.15 -14.75
C SER A 141 -0.69 6.80 -16.09
N ASP A 142 -1.15 8.03 -16.32
CA ASP A 142 -0.74 8.89 -17.44
C ASP A 142 0.57 9.65 -17.14
N SER A 143 1.06 9.56 -15.93
CA SER A 143 2.30 10.20 -15.47
C SER A 143 3.34 9.14 -15.10
N PHE A 144 4.61 9.53 -15.03
CA PHE A 144 5.73 8.65 -14.69
C PHE A 144 5.76 8.22 -13.20
N HIS A 145 4.58 7.97 -12.61
CA HIS A 145 4.45 7.52 -11.22
C HIS A 145 3.83 6.14 -11.15
N GLY A 146 4.48 5.24 -10.43
CA GLY A 146 3.99 3.88 -10.22
C GLY A 146 3.99 3.07 -11.52
N PHE A 147 2.90 2.35 -11.78
CA PHE A 147 2.73 1.57 -13.01
C PHE A 147 1.97 2.42 -14.03
N TYR A 148 2.67 2.86 -15.07
CA TYR A 148 2.18 3.83 -16.05
C TYR A 148 2.17 3.28 -17.47
N LYS A 149 1.36 3.90 -18.34
CA LYS A 149 1.37 3.64 -19.78
C LYS A 149 2.38 4.53 -20.48
N SER A 150 3.03 3.98 -21.50
CA SER A 150 3.84 4.73 -22.44
C SER A 150 3.40 4.37 -23.85
N SER A 151 3.43 5.31 -24.75
CA SER A 151 3.12 5.10 -26.15
C SER A 151 4.22 5.68 -27.03
N TYR A 152 4.42 5.08 -28.19
CA TYR A 152 5.37 5.56 -29.18
C TYR A 152 4.76 5.49 -30.59
N ARG A 153 5.31 6.28 -31.51
CA ARG A 153 4.94 6.18 -32.92
C ARG A 153 5.94 5.30 -33.65
N THR A 154 5.44 4.39 -34.45
CA THR A 154 6.25 3.56 -35.35
C THR A 154 6.79 4.43 -36.51
N SER A 155 7.75 3.89 -37.29
CA SER A 155 8.23 4.55 -38.49
C SER A 155 7.14 4.78 -39.56
N SER A 156 6.03 4.01 -39.48
CA SER A 156 4.83 4.20 -40.30
C SER A 156 3.86 5.25 -39.75
N GLY A 157 4.16 5.86 -38.60
CA GLY A 157 3.31 6.86 -37.94
C GLY A 157 2.20 6.29 -37.06
N GLU A 158 2.07 4.96 -36.98
CA GLU A 158 1.08 4.29 -36.13
C GLU A 158 1.43 4.48 -34.65
N LEU A 159 0.45 4.80 -33.82
CA LEU A 159 0.61 4.90 -32.36
C LEU A 159 0.54 3.49 -31.75
N ARG A 160 1.50 3.16 -30.94
CA ARG A 160 1.54 1.91 -30.17
C ARG A 160 1.89 2.16 -28.71
#